data_7b2aecb0f2616b4af119dbd159aef5e5
#
_entry.id   7b2aecb0f2616b4af119dbd159aef5e5
#
_cell.length_a   1.000
_cell.length_b   1.000
_cell.length_c   1.000
_cell.angle_alpha   90.00
_cell.angle_beta   90.00
_cell.angle_gamma   90.00
#
_symmetry.space_group_name_H-M   'P 1'
#
loop_
_entity.id
_entity.type
_entity.pdbx_description
1 polymer ?
#
loop_
_entity_poly.entity_id
_entity_poly.type
_entity_poly.pdbx_seq_one_letter_code
_entity_poly.pdbx_strand_id
1 'polypeptide(L)'
;IMMRKVTFEIKRKMIQVAAFAYSNLYLGNFLDGRLYKGKWKSFCNPGMNCYSCPAATTACPIGAMQAVNGSIDFKTSFYVWGMILAFGVVLGRAVCGFLCPFGLIQELLYKVPFPKKKLWKGFTWIKYILLVVFVLMLPVVKTNAVGSGAPAFCEYICPVGTLEGGIPLLSTHPELRRVIGTLFSVKMVILVITLVGCLSICRFFCKVMCPLGAIYGLLNKVSLFHMDVNMGKCIHCGKCTHVCPMDVDPVKTPDSAECIRCGKCVSACPKKALKLGIR
;
A
#
# COMPACT_ATOMS: atom_id res chain seq x y z
N ILE A 1 29.69 7.33 -9.41
CA ILE A 1 28.60 7.55 -8.42
C ILE A 1 27.23 7.49 -9.10
N MET A 2 27.07 8.09 -10.30
CA MET A 2 25.82 8.12 -11.06
C MET A 2 25.35 6.72 -11.50
N MET A 3 26.22 5.87 -12.01
CA MET A 3 25.90 4.49 -12.43
C MET A 3 25.36 3.62 -11.26
N ARG A 4 25.91 3.73 -10.05
CA ARG A 4 25.46 2.95 -8.88
C ARG A 4 24.07 3.36 -8.37
N LYS A 5 23.68 4.65 -8.55
CA LYS A 5 22.34 5.18 -8.26
C LYS A 5 21.30 4.57 -9.20
N VAL A 6 21.58 4.55 -10.49
CA VAL A 6 20.72 3.99 -11.53
C VAL A 6 20.49 2.49 -11.26
N THR A 7 21.56 1.76 -10.91
CA THR A 7 21.49 0.31 -10.66
C THR A 7 20.55 -0.06 -9.48
N PHE A 8 20.59 0.68 -8.35
CA PHE A 8 19.72 0.39 -7.20
C PHE A 8 18.25 0.70 -7.50
N GLU A 9 17.95 1.83 -8.13
CA GLU A 9 16.58 2.17 -8.51
C GLU A 9 16.00 1.18 -9.53
N ILE A 10 16.81 0.74 -10.50
CA ILE A 10 16.41 -0.28 -11.47
C ILE A 10 16.08 -1.60 -10.75
N LYS A 11 16.97 -2.08 -9.89
CA LYS A 11 16.73 -3.32 -9.10
C LYS A 11 15.43 -3.23 -8.28
N ARG A 12 15.20 -2.11 -7.59
CA ARG A 12 13.97 -1.88 -6.84
C ARG A 12 12.73 -1.94 -7.74
N LYS A 13 12.81 -1.29 -8.91
CA LYS A 13 11.71 -1.31 -9.89
C LYS A 13 11.47 -2.69 -10.47
N MET A 14 12.51 -3.45 -10.74
CA MET A 14 12.38 -4.85 -11.19
C MET A 14 11.66 -5.70 -10.15
N ILE A 15 12.03 -5.57 -8.86
CA ILE A 15 11.33 -6.25 -7.76
C ILE A 15 9.85 -5.84 -7.69
N GLN A 16 9.55 -4.55 -7.83
CA GLN A 16 8.16 -4.07 -7.83
C GLN A 16 7.34 -4.62 -9.01
N VAL A 17 7.94 -4.65 -10.20
CA VAL A 17 7.28 -5.20 -11.41
C VAL A 17 7.08 -6.70 -11.26
N ALA A 18 8.07 -7.43 -10.76
CA ALA A 18 7.94 -8.86 -10.48
C ALA A 18 6.85 -9.15 -9.44
N ALA A 19 6.79 -8.35 -8.35
CA ALA A 19 5.74 -8.46 -7.35
C ALA A 19 4.36 -8.13 -7.92
N PHE A 20 4.25 -7.13 -8.78
CA PHE A 20 3.01 -6.80 -9.51
C PHE A 20 2.58 -7.96 -10.41
N ALA A 21 3.49 -8.50 -11.20
CA ALA A 21 3.22 -9.63 -12.10
C ALA A 21 2.76 -10.87 -11.30
N TYR A 22 3.49 -11.25 -10.24
CA TYR A 22 3.11 -12.37 -9.37
C TYR A 22 1.73 -12.20 -8.74
N SER A 23 1.40 -10.97 -8.30
CA SER A 23 0.11 -10.68 -7.66
C SER A 23 -1.05 -10.66 -8.65
N ASN A 24 -0.78 -10.48 -9.96
CA ASN A 24 -1.78 -10.26 -11.02
C ASN A 24 -1.45 -11.08 -12.28
N LEU A 25 -1.34 -12.42 -12.14
CA LEU A 25 -0.99 -13.32 -13.25
C LEU A 25 -2.07 -13.43 -14.31
N TYR A 26 -3.34 -13.22 -13.93
CA TYR A 26 -4.49 -13.46 -14.82
C TYR A 26 -4.97 -12.19 -15.51
N LEU A 27 -4.07 -11.44 -16.14
CA LEU A 27 -4.41 -10.20 -16.85
C LEU A 27 -5.47 -10.40 -17.94
N GLY A 28 -5.51 -11.57 -18.59
CA GLY A 28 -6.55 -11.90 -19.59
C GLY A 28 -7.98 -11.86 -19.03
N ASN A 29 -8.16 -12.11 -17.75
CA ASN A 29 -9.48 -12.07 -17.11
C ASN A 29 -10.12 -10.67 -17.09
N PHE A 30 -9.35 -9.60 -17.35
CA PHE A 30 -9.93 -8.27 -17.55
C PHE A 30 -10.83 -8.18 -18.78
N LEU A 31 -10.57 -9.00 -19.81
CA LEU A 31 -11.38 -9.03 -21.02
C LEU A 31 -12.69 -9.77 -20.77
N ASP A 32 -12.65 -10.86 -20.02
CA ASP A 32 -13.79 -11.74 -19.77
C ASP A 32 -14.57 -11.36 -18.49
N GLY A 33 -14.02 -10.50 -17.64
CA GLY A 33 -14.61 -10.15 -16.34
C GLY A 33 -14.64 -11.29 -15.31
N ARG A 34 -13.91 -12.39 -15.56
CA ARG A 34 -13.91 -13.56 -14.69
C ARG A 34 -12.99 -13.38 -13.51
N LEU A 35 -13.47 -13.70 -12.30
CA LEU A 35 -12.65 -13.70 -11.10
C LEU A 35 -11.95 -15.05 -10.93
N TYR A 36 -10.63 -15.01 -10.71
CA TYR A 36 -9.89 -16.21 -10.33
C TYR A 36 -10.35 -16.72 -8.96
N LYS A 37 -10.73 -18.00 -8.86
CA LYS A 37 -11.22 -18.66 -7.63
C LYS A 37 -10.30 -19.80 -7.14
N GLY A 38 -9.08 -19.88 -7.63
CA GLY A 38 -8.15 -20.98 -7.31
C GLY A 38 -7.54 -20.86 -5.89
N LYS A 39 -6.83 -21.92 -5.50
CA LYS A 39 -6.19 -22.05 -4.15
C LYS A 39 -5.25 -20.90 -3.76
N TRP A 40 -4.60 -20.25 -4.73
CA TRP A 40 -3.70 -19.11 -4.47
C TRP A 40 -4.41 -17.88 -3.89
N LYS A 41 -5.74 -17.77 -4.05
CA LYS A 41 -6.55 -16.71 -3.42
C LYS A 41 -6.59 -16.79 -1.89
N SER A 42 -6.30 -17.94 -1.30
CA SER A 42 -6.19 -18.08 0.16
C SER A 42 -4.88 -17.50 0.71
N PHE A 43 -3.89 -17.27 -0.16
CA PHE A 43 -2.64 -16.63 0.24
C PHE A 43 -2.76 -15.10 0.19
N CYS A 44 -2.41 -14.43 1.28
CA CYS A 44 -2.41 -12.98 1.35
C CYS A 44 -1.13 -12.38 0.74
N ASN A 45 -1.29 -11.38 -0.11
CA ASN A 45 -0.17 -10.58 -0.59
C ASN A 45 0.36 -9.68 0.56
N PRO A 46 1.65 -9.49 0.74
CA PRO A 46 2.16 -8.51 1.69
C PRO A 46 1.83 -7.05 1.34
N GLY A 47 1.50 -6.75 0.07
CA GLY A 47 1.11 -5.43 -0.41
C GLY A 47 -0.39 -5.28 -0.67
N MET A 48 -0.84 -4.06 -0.99
CA MET A 48 -2.22 -3.79 -1.40
C MET A 48 -2.46 -4.31 -2.81
N ASN A 49 -3.42 -5.23 -2.97
CA ASN A 49 -3.92 -5.75 -4.22
C ASN A 49 -5.37 -6.19 -4.03
N CYS A 50 -6.31 -5.74 -4.86
CA CYS A 50 -7.73 -5.99 -4.60
C CYS A 50 -8.10 -7.47 -4.80
N TYR A 51 -8.80 -8.07 -3.82
CA TYR A 51 -9.33 -9.43 -3.94
C TYR A 51 -10.28 -9.59 -5.13
N SER A 52 -11.11 -8.58 -5.39
CA SER A 52 -12.09 -8.57 -6.48
C SER A 52 -11.51 -8.14 -7.83
N CYS A 53 -10.21 -7.94 -7.94
CA CYS A 53 -9.53 -7.69 -9.21
C CYS A 53 -9.58 -8.97 -10.07
N PRO A 54 -10.04 -8.90 -11.33
CA PRO A 54 -10.04 -10.06 -12.24
C PRO A 54 -8.67 -10.71 -12.41
N ALA A 55 -7.62 -9.91 -12.49
CA ALA A 55 -6.24 -10.37 -12.63
C ALA A 55 -5.63 -10.94 -11.34
N ALA A 56 -6.19 -10.61 -10.16
CA ALA A 56 -5.54 -10.90 -8.88
C ALA A 56 -5.46 -12.40 -8.60
N THR A 57 -4.23 -12.86 -8.37
CA THR A 57 -3.89 -14.23 -7.97
C THR A 57 -4.06 -14.44 -6.47
N THR A 58 -3.78 -13.39 -5.67
CA THR A 58 -3.70 -13.44 -4.21
C THR A 58 -4.70 -12.50 -3.55
N ALA A 59 -4.93 -12.64 -2.23
CA ALA A 59 -5.88 -11.82 -1.48
C ALA A 59 -5.23 -10.54 -0.91
N CYS A 60 -6.04 -9.49 -0.74
CA CYS A 60 -5.64 -8.30 -0.01
C CYS A 60 -5.61 -8.56 1.50
N PRO A 61 -4.50 -8.28 2.22
CA PRO A 61 -4.42 -8.55 3.65
C PRO A 61 -5.41 -7.70 4.47
N ILE A 62 -5.71 -6.48 4.03
CA ILE A 62 -6.72 -5.62 4.71
C ILE A 62 -8.13 -6.16 4.52
N GLY A 63 -8.46 -6.64 3.30
CA GLY A 63 -9.76 -7.29 3.07
C GLY A 63 -9.91 -8.58 3.87
N ALA A 64 -8.87 -9.42 3.87
CA ALA A 64 -8.85 -10.65 4.66
C ALA A 64 -8.95 -10.38 6.16
N MET A 65 -8.24 -9.36 6.68
CA MET A 65 -8.31 -8.97 8.09
C MET A 65 -9.72 -8.51 8.51
N GLN A 66 -10.40 -7.74 7.66
CA GLN A 66 -11.78 -7.31 7.93
C GLN A 66 -12.77 -8.50 7.91
N ALA A 67 -12.64 -9.38 6.92
CA ALA A 67 -13.48 -10.57 6.81
C ALA A 67 -13.34 -11.47 8.03
N VAL A 68 -12.15 -11.56 8.57
CA VAL A 68 -11.83 -12.36 9.75
C VAL A 68 -12.32 -11.70 11.04
N ASN A 69 -12.08 -10.40 11.23
CA ASN A 69 -12.53 -9.66 12.40
C ASN A 69 -14.07 -9.67 12.51
N GLY A 70 -14.76 -9.78 11.38
CA GLY A 70 -16.21 -9.88 11.32
C GLY A 70 -16.77 -11.30 11.33
N SER A 71 -15.95 -12.36 11.37
CA SER A 71 -16.43 -13.73 11.38
C SER A 71 -16.59 -14.26 12.81
N ILE A 72 -17.66 -15.06 13.02
CA ILE A 72 -17.93 -15.71 14.30
C ILE A 72 -16.87 -16.77 14.62
N ASP A 73 -16.29 -17.40 13.60
CA ASP A 73 -15.19 -18.37 13.73
C ASP A 73 -13.82 -17.70 13.59
N PHE A 74 -13.18 -17.36 14.70
CA PHE A 74 -11.87 -16.74 14.79
C PHE A 74 -10.69 -17.58 14.26
N LYS A 75 -10.90 -18.78 13.73
CA LYS A 75 -9.84 -19.73 13.35
C LYS A 75 -8.88 -19.25 12.25
N THR A 76 -9.34 -18.40 11.33
CA THR A 76 -8.51 -17.87 10.23
C THR A 76 -7.83 -16.54 10.56
N SER A 77 -8.16 -15.91 11.70
CA SER A 77 -7.63 -14.63 12.16
C SER A 77 -6.12 -14.63 12.29
N PHE A 78 -5.58 -15.65 12.94
CA PHE A 78 -4.17 -15.71 13.31
C PHE A 78 -3.24 -15.78 12.09
N TYR A 79 -3.69 -16.42 10.99
CA TYR A 79 -2.89 -16.49 9.76
C TYR A 79 -2.66 -15.09 9.17
N VAL A 80 -3.72 -14.29 9.02
CA VAL A 80 -3.62 -12.95 8.40
C VAL A 80 -2.80 -12.01 9.28
N TRP A 81 -3.09 -11.98 10.58
CA TRP A 81 -2.35 -11.19 11.55
C TRP A 81 -0.88 -11.62 11.64
N GLY A 82 -0.63 -12.95 11.72
CA GLY A 82 0.71 -13.52 11.75
C GLY A 82 1.54 -13.15 10.52
N MET A 83 0.92 -13.20 9.33
CA MET A 83 1.58 -12.82 8.10
C MET A 83 1.91 -11.31 8.05
N ILE A 84 0.95 -10.45 8.41
CA ILE A 84 1.19 -8.99 8.46
C ILE A 84 2.30 -8.67 9.48
N LEU A 85 2.28 -9.29 10.65
CA LEU A 85 3.30 -9.10 11.68
C LEU A 85 4.66 -9.63 11.22
N ALA A 86 4.72 -10.82 10.62
CA ALA A 86 5.97 -11.40 10.11
C ALA A 86 6.63 -10.47 9.08
N PHE A 87 5.91 -10.06 8.03
CA PHE A 87 6.43 -9.11 7.04
C PHE A 87 6.74 -7.74 7.68
N GLY A 88 5.93 -7.28 8.62
CA GLY A 88 6.12 -6.02 9.32
C GLY A 88 7.37 -6.00 10.21
N VAL A 89 7.64 -7.09 10.95
CA VAL A 89 8.83 -7.20 11.80
C VAL A 89 10.09 -7.41 10.96
N VAL A 90 10.02 -8.19 9.89
CA VAL A 90 11.20 -8.44 9.03
C VAL A 90 11.52 -7.22 8.17
N LEU A 91 10.56 -6.71 7.43
CA LEU A 91 10.77 -5.68 6.40
C LEU A 91 10.22 -4.29 6.78
N GLY A 92 9.29 -4.23 7.74
CA GLY A 92 8.60 -3.00 8.06
C GLY A 92 7.90 -2.42 6.82
N ARG A 93 7.94 -1.11 6.68
CA ARG A 93 7.32 -0.40 5.55
C ARG A 93 8.10 -0.53 4.22
N ALA A 94 9.22 -1.23 4.19
CA ALA A 94 9.90 -1.58 2.94
C ALA A 94 9.00 -2.44 2.03
N VAL A 95 8.09 -3.24 2.58
CA VAL A 95 7.03 -3.93 1.84
C VAL A 95 6.31 -2.98 0.87
N CYS A 96 5.92 -1.79 1.36
CA CYS A 96 5.27 -0.77 0.52
C CYS A 96 6.20 -0.22 -0.57
N GLY A 97 7.52 -0.24 -0.33
CA GLY A 97 8.53 0.25 -1.26
C GLY A 97 8.89 -0.71 -2.38
N PHE A 98 8.79 -2.02 -2.12
CA PHE A 98 9.32 -3.07 -2.98
C PHE A 98 8.26 -4.06 -3.48
N LEU A 99 7.27 -4.42 -2.65
CA LEU A 99 6.35 -5.53 -2.92
C LEU A 99 4.91 -5.10 -3.22
N CYS A 100 4.56 -3.82 -2.99
CA CYS A 100 3.19 -3.36 -3.14
C CYS A 100 2.84 -3.02 -4.60
N PRO A 101 1.89 -3.74 -5.25
CA PRO A 101 1.44 -3.44 -6.61
C PRO A 101 0.88 -2.03 -6.76
N PHE A 102 -0.02 -1.64 -5.88
CA PHE A 102 -0.61 -0.30 -5.92
C PHE A 102 0.42 0.82 -5.66
N GLY A 103 1.49 0.51 -4.92
CA GLY A 103 2.63 1.42 -4.76
C GLY A 103 3.35 1.72 -6.07
N LEU A 104 3.44 0.73 -6.98
CA LEU A 104 4.00 0.91 -8.32
C LEU A 104 3.12 1.83 -9.18
N ILE A 105 1.79 1.61 -9.16
CA ILE A 105 0.82 2.44 -9.88
C ILE A 105 0.94 3.90 -9.46
N GLN A 106 0.98 4.20 -8.16
CA GLN A 106 1.14 5.56 -7.65
C GLN A 106 2.46 6.22 -8.09
N GLU A 107 3.56 5.46 -8.14
CA GLU A 107 4.84 5.98 -8.61
C GLU A 107 4.84 6.25 -10.12
N LEU A 108 4.08 5.49 -10.90
CA LEU A 108 3.91 5.74 -12.34
C LEU A 108 3.06 6.99 -12.57
N LEU A 109 1.94 7.14 -11.85
CA LEU A 109 1.09 8.33 -11.91
C LEU A 109 1.89 9.60 -11.54
N TYR A 110 2.74 9.52 -10.52
CA TYR A 110 3.56 10.66 -10.10
C TYR A 110 4.59 11.08 -11.15
N LYS A 111 4.94 10.25 -12.14
CA LYS A 111 5.84 10.65 -13.23
C LYS A 111 5.20 11.60 -14.26
N VAL A 112 3.87 11.64 -14.33
CA VAL A 112 3.14 12.56 -15.21
C VAL A 112 3.50 14.00 -14.85
N PRO A 113 3.79 14.89 -15.82
CA PRO A 113 4.09 16.29 -15.56
C PRO A 113 2.83 17.02 -15.04
N PHE A 114 2.75 17.15 -13.74
CA PHE A 114 1.69 17.83 -13.01
C PHE A 114 2.28 18.61 -11.84
N PRO A 115 1.70 19.72 -11.35
CA PRO A 115 2.23 20.49 -10.23
C PRO A 115 2.50 19.65 -9.00
N LYS A 116 3.77 19.54 -8.59
CA LYS A 116 4.17 18.72 -7.45
C LYS A 116 4.04 19.49 -6.15
N LYS A 117 3.32 18.92 -5.19
CA LYS A 117 3.07 19.53 -3.88
C LYS A 117 3.56 18.60 -2.75
N LYS A 118 3.92 19.19 -1.62
CA LYS A 118 4.19 18.45 -0.38
C LYS A 118 2.91 18.32 0.42
N LEU A 119 2.73 17.20 1.09
CA LEU A 119 1.59 16.96 1.97
C LEU A 119 1.83 17.62 3.32
N TRP A 120 0.80 18.28 3.86
CA TRP A 120 0.83 18.71 5.27
C TRP A 120 0.81 17.49 6.19
N LYS A 121 1.74 17.45 7.16
CA LYS A 121 1.98 16.27 8.02
C LYS A 121 0.72 15.84 8.80
N GLY A 122 -0.20 16.75 9.12
CA GLY A 122 -1.45 16.42 9.79
C GLY A 122 -2.31 15.39 9.05
N PHE A 123 -2.32 15.40 7.71
CA PHE A 123 -3.09 14.42 6.94
C PHE A 123 -2.60 12.98 7.06
N THR A 124 -1.38 12.75 7.52
CA THR A 124 -0.86 11.39 7.73
C THR A 124 -1.56 10.65 8.88
N TRP A 125 -2.27 11.36 9.77
CA TRP A 125 -3.04 10.76 10.84
C TRP A 125 -4.34 10.10 10.36
N ILE A 126 -4.90 10.53 9.22
CA ILE A 126 -6.14 10.00 8.66
C ILE A 126 -6.06 8.49 8.47
N LYS A 127 -4.94 7.94 7.98
CA LYS A 127 -4.77 6.50 7.79
C LYS A 127 -4.88 5.68 9.09
N TYR A 128 -4.48 6.26 10.24
CA TYR A 128 -4.62 5.60 11.55
C TYR A 128 -6.08 5.60 12.01
N ILE A 129 -6.79 6.71 11.78
CA ILE A 129 -8.24 6.78 12.04
C ILE A 129 -8.97 5.76 11.16
N LEU A 130 -8.63 5.70 9.85
CA LEU A 130 -9.22 4.72 8.93
C LEU A 130 -8.91 3.27 9.36
N LEU A 131 -7.70 3.00 9.84
CA LEU A 131 -7.33 1.69 10.36
C LEU A 131 -8.20 1.32 11.57
N VAL A 132 -8.28 2.19 12.57
CA VAL A 132 -9.00 1.87 13.81
C VAL A 132 -10.52 1.77 13.55
N VAL A 133 -11.11 2.79 12.90
CA VAL A 133 -12.57 2.86 12.73
C VAL A 133 -13.06 1.87 11.69
N PHE A 134 -12.51 1.90 10.46
CA PHE A 134 -13.08 1.16 9.33
C PHE A 134 -12.54 -0.26 9.18
N VAL A 135 -11.35 -0.56 9.69
CA VAL A 135 -10.75 -1.88 9.55
C VAL A 135 -10.90 -2.72 10.81
N LEU A 136 -10.81 -2.11 11.99
CA LEU A 136 -10.88 -2.84 13.26
C LEU A 136 -12.26 -2.78 13.89
N MET A 137 -12.86 -1.59 14.06
CA MET A 137 -14.12 -1.44 14.82
C MET A 137 -15.37 -1.79 14.00
N LEU A 138 -15.55 -1.17 12.84
CA LEU A 138 -16.78 -1.34 12.06
C LEU A 138 -17.08 -2.78 11.63
N PRO A 139 -16.12 -3.62 11.21
CA PRO A 139 -16.38 -5.02 10.88
C PRO A 139 -16.88 -5.84 12.06
N VAL A 140 -16.53 -5.45 13.28
CA VAL A 140 -17.00 -6.13 14.52
C VAL A 140 -18.40 -5.66 14.92
N VAL A 141 -18.68 -4.35 14.75
CA VAL A 141 -19.97 -3.74 15.19
C VAL A 141 -21.08 -3.96 14.16
N LYS A 142 -20.76 -3.85 12.87
CA LYS A 142 -21.69 -4.08 11.76
C LYS A 142 -21.62 -5.52 11.28
N THR A 143 -22.40 -6.40 11.89
CA THR A 143 -22.61 -7.76 11.39
C THR A 143 -23.84 -7.80 10.47
N ASN A 144 -23.73 -8.54 9.36
CA ASN A 144 -24.86 -8.81 8.47
C ASN A 144 -25.83 -9.81 9.12
N ALA A 145 -27.04 -9.96 8.55
CA ALA A 145 -28.05 -10.91 9.02
C ALA A 145 -27.54 -12.37 9.13
N VAL A 146 -26.44 -12.70 8.48
CA VAL A 146 -25.77 -14.03 8.52
C VAL A 146 -24.66 -14.06 9.58
N GLY A 147 -24.52 -13.00 10.42
CA GLY A 147 -23.47 -12.93 11.45
C GLY A 147 -22.04 -12.66 10.92
N SER A 148 -21.88 -12.35 9.65
CA SER A 148 -20.59 -11.99 9.06
C SER A 148 -20.42 -10.46 9.03
N GLY A 149 -19.29 -9.95 9.53
CA GLY A 149 -18.98 -8.52 9.51
C GLY A 149 -18.70 -8.00 8.11
N ALA A 150 -19.26 -6.83 7.80
CA ALA A 150 -19.03 -6.18 6.51
C ALA A 150 -17.61 -5.61 6.44
N PRO A 151 -16.88 -5.78 5.31
CA PRO A 151 -15.55 -5.22 5.12
C PRO A 151 -15.63 -3.70 4.84
N ALA A 152 -15.93 -2.92 5.89
CA ALA A 152 -16.32 -1.51 5.81
C ALA A 152 -15.31 -0.62 5.06
N PHE A 153 -14.01 -0.81 5.24
CA PHE A 153 -13.00 -0.05 4.48
C PHE A 153 -13.09 -0.35 2.98
N CYS A 154 -13.21 -1.63 2.61
CA CYS A 154 -13.30 -2.06 1.21
C CYS A 154 -14.62 -1.60 0.58
N GLU A 155 -15.72 -1.64 1.34
CA GLU A 155 -17.05 -1.29 0.88
C GLU A 155 -17.22 0.21 0.69
N TYR A 156 -16.78 1.04 1.65
CA TYR A 156 -17.09 2.47 1.66
C TYR A 156 -15.98 3.37 1.11
N ILE A 157 -14.69 3.00 1.29
CA ILE A 157 -13.59 3.95 1.08
C ILE A 157 -12.58 3.49 0.04
N CYS A 158 -12.25 2.18 -0.05
CA CYS A 158 -11.08 1.69 -0.76
C CYS A 158 -11.04 2.08 -2.26
N PRO A 159 -10.16 3.00 -2.69
CA PRO A 159 -10.02 3.36 -4.11
C PRO A 159 -9.38 2.24 -4.93
N VAL A 160 -8.55 1.38 -4.29
CA VAL A 160 -7.94 0.23 -4.97
C VAL A 160 -9.01 -0.75 -5.42
N GLY A 161 -9.99 -1.05 -4.55
CA GLY A 161 -11.12 -1.91 -4.90
C GLY A 161 -12.00 -1.34 -6.02
N THR A 162 -12.17 -0.03 -6.05
CA THR A 162 -12.94 0.63 -7.12
C THR A 162 -12.18 0.58 -8.45
N LEU A 163 -10.87 0.87 -8.45
CA LEU A 163 -10.03 0.89 -9.64
C LEU A 163 -9.81 -0.51 -10.22
N GLU A 164 -9.39 -1.46 -9.38
CA GLU A 164 -8.94 -2.79 -9.83
C GLU A 164 -10.08 -3.80 -9.94
N GLY A 165 -11.18 -3.60 -9.21
CA GLY A 165 -12.33 -4.52 -9.20
C GLY A 165 -13.60 -3.88 -9.76
N GLY A 166 -14.07 -2.76 -9.20
CA GLY A 166 -15.35 -2.16 -9.56
C GLY A 166 -15.44 -1.75 -11.04
N ILE A 167 -14.48 -0.95 -11.51
CA ILE A 167 -14.47 -0.47 -12.90
C ILE A 167 -14.36 -1.62 -13.91
N PRO A 168 -13.41 -2.57 -13.80
CA PRO A 168 -13.31 -3.68 -14.72
C PRO A 168 -14.57 -4.55 -14.78
N LEU A 169 -15.15 -4.89 -13.62
CA LEU A 169 -16.36 -5.70 -13.56
C LEU A 169 -17.57 -5.01 -14.17
N LEU A 170 -17.73 -3.70 -13.95
CA LEU A 170 -18.81 -2.93 -14.55
C LEU A 170 -18.63 -2.70 -16.06
N SER A 171 -17.40 -2.75 -16.56
CA SER A 171 -17.13 -2.64 -18.01
C SER A 171 -17.50 -3.92 -18.74
N THR A 172 -17.26 -5.09 -18.11
CA THR A 172 -17.49 -6.42 -18.72
C THR A 172 -18.89 -6.97 -18.48
N HIS A 173 -19.60 -6.53 -17.42
CA HIS A 173 -20.93 -7.01 -17.04
C HIS A 173 -21.95 -5.86 -17.03
N PRO A 174 -22.65 -5.59 -18.16
CA PRO A 174 -23.62 -4.48 -18.24
C PRO A 174 -24.79 -4.59 -17.25
N GLU A 175 -25.19 -5.80 -16.87
CA GLU A 175 -26.25 -6.06 -15.90
C GLU A 175 -25.93 -5.48 -14.51
N LEU A 176 -24.66 -5.45 -14.13
CA LEU A 176 -24.23 -4.85 -12.85
C LEU A 176 -24.43 -3.33 -12.81
N ARG A 177 -24.49 -2.68 -13.98
CA ARG A 177 -24.71 -1.22 -14.05
C ARG A 177 -26.10 -0.82 -13.56
N ARG A 178 -27.11 -1.72 -13.65
CA ARG A 178 -28.47 -1.46 -13.17
C ARG A 178 -28.57 -1.44 -11.64
N VAL A 179 -27.62 -2.03 -10.95
CA VAL A 179 -27.58 -2.13 -9.48
C VAL A 179 -26.66 -1.06 -8.86
N ILE A 180 -26.12 -0.17 -9.68
CA ILE A 180 -25.25 0.93 -9.20
C ILE A 180 -26.08 1.88 -8.34
N GLY A 181 -25.73 1.96 -7.03
CA GLY A 181 -26.32 2.92 -6.09
C GLY A 181 -25.40 4.12 -5.83
N THR A 182 -25.89 5.03 -4.96
CA THR A 182 -25.17 6.24 -4.53
C THR A 182 -23.78 5.94 -3.93
N LEU A 183 -23.62 4.77 -3.27
CA LEU A 183 -22.34 4.33 -2.70
C LEU A 183 -21.23 4.22 -3.76
N PHE A 184 -21.54 3.70 -4.93
CA PHE A 184 -20.55 3.62 -6.02
C PHE A 184 -20.11 5.00 -6.48
N SER A 185 -21.04 5.98 -6.57
CA SER A 185 -20.71 7.36 -6.93
C SER A 185 -19.77 8.00 -5.91
N VAL A 186 -20.01 7.81 -4.62
CA VAL A 186 -19.10 8.28 -3.56
C VAL A 186 -17.71 7.65 -3.70
N LYS A 187 -17.62 6.34 -3.96
CA LYS A 187 -16.34 5.65 -4.18
C LYS A 187 -15.62 6.15 -5.42
N MET A 188 -16.34 6.50 -6.48
CA MET A 188 -15.74 7.12 -7.68
C MET A 188 -15.14 8.49 -7.37
N VAL A 189 -15.81 9.31 -6.58
CA VAL A 189 -15.26 10.60 -6.12
C VAL A 189 -13.97 10.39 -5.31
N ILE A 190 -13.97 9.44 -4.36
CA ILE A 190 -12.78 9.09 -3.57
C ILE A 190 -11.64 8.61 -4.48
N LEU A 191 -11.95 7.79 -5.49
CA LEU A 191 -10.97 7.33 -6.47
C LEU A 191 -10.36 8.50 -7.25
N VAL A 192 -11.19 9.40 -7.78
CA VAL A 192 -10.73 10.58 -8.53
C VAL A 192 -9.84 11.47 -7.67
N ILE A 193 -10.23 11.75 -6.42
CA ILE A 193 -9.43 12.52 -5.46
C ILE A 193 -8.09 11.80 -5.23
N THR A 194 -8.09 10.48 -5.09
CA THR A 194 -6.87 9.70 -4.88
C THR A 194 -5.94 9.75 -6.10
N LEU A 195 -6.48 9.61 -7.31
CA LEU A 195 -5.69 9.66 -8.55
C LEU A 195 -5.08 11.06 -8.77
N VAL A 196 -5.87 12.12 -8.62
CA VAL A 196 -5.39 13.51 -8.72
C VAL A 196 -4.36 13.80 -7.62
N GLY A 197 -4.61 13.32 -6.40
CA GLY A 197 -3.64 13.37 -5.31
C GLY A 197 -2.33 12.68 -5.64
N CYS A 198 -2.35 11.52 -6.31
CA CYS A 198 -1.15 10.79 -6.74
C CYS A 198 -0.38 11.50 -7.86
N LEU A 199 -1.04 12.29 -8.71
CA LEU A 199 -0.39 13.12 -9.71
C LEU A 199 0.44 14.24 -9.05
N SER A 200 -0.08 14.86 -7.99
CA SER A 200 0.55 15.99 -7.28
C SER A 200 1.52 15.56 -6.19
N ILE A 201 1.19 14.51 -5.42
CA ILE A 201 1.91 14.10 -4.21
C ILE A 201 2.37 12.66 -4.37
N CYS A 202 3.68 12.44 -4.25
CA CYS A 202 4.23 11.10 -4.34
C CYS A 202 3.62 10.18 -3.28
N ARG A 203 3.02 9.08 -3.73
CA ARG A 203 2.39 8.07 -2.87
C ARG A 203 1.30 8.64 -1.94
N PHE A 204 0.44 9.50 -2.48
CA PHE A 204 -0.65 10.16 -1.76
C PHE A 204 -1.50 9.16 -0.94
N PHE A 205 -2.01 8.10 -1.58
CA PHE A 205 -2.80 7.07 -0.90
C PHE A 205 -2.04 6.43 0.27
N CYS A 206 -0.76 6.09 0.07
CA CYS A 206 0.07 5.49 1.11
C CYS A 206 0.33 6.42 2.31
N LYS A 207 0.33 7.74 2.08
CA LYS A 207 0.52 8.75 3.13
C LYS A 207 -0.75 9.01 3.91
N VAL A 208 -1.93 9.06 3.23
CA VAL A 208 -3.18 9.58 3.78
C VAL A 208 -4.17 8.48 4.15
N MET A 209 -4.36 7.47 3.29
CA MET A 209 -5.53 6.58 3.37
C MET A 209 -5.20 5.12 3.64
N CYS A 210 -3.97 4.66 3.37
CA CYS A 210 -3.65 3.24 3.39
C CYS A 210 -3.55 2.67 4.82
N PRO A 211 -4.48 1.81 5.28
CA PRO A 211 -4.41 1.21 6.61
C PRO A 211 -3.24 0.23 6.75
N LEU A 212 -2.90 -0.51 5.69
CA LEU A 212 -1.73 -1.39 5.68
C LEU A 212 -0.44 -0.58 5.85
N GLY A 213 -0.37 0.61 5.23
CA GLY A 213 0.73 1.55 5.43
C GLY A 213 0.81 2.11 6.85
N ALA A 214 -0.31 2.20 7.57
CA ALA A 214 -0.33 2.53 9.00
C ALA A 214 0.27 1.41 9.84
N ILE A 215 -0.17 0.15 9.65
CA ILE A 215 0.34 -1.01 10.38
C ILE A 215 1.85 -1.18 10.19
N TYR A 216 2.33 -1.25 8.94
CA TYR A 216 3.76 -1.36 8.67
C TYR A 216 4.56 -0.14 9.13
N GLY A 217 3.92 1.04 9.16
CA GLY A 217 4.53 2.24 9.71
C GLY A 217 4.83 2.13 11.21
N LEU A 218 3.89 1.61 11.98
CA LEU A 218 4.10 1.35 13.42
C LEU A 218 5.21 0.34 13.65
N LEU A 219 5.27 -0.72 12.83
CA LEU A 219 6.29 -1.77 12.92
C LEU A 219 7.67 -1.33 12.41
N ASN A 220 7.78 -0.17 11.75
CA ASN A 220 9.07 0.33 11.24
C ASN A 220 10.13 0.51 12.34
N LYS A 221 9.71 0.84 13.56
CA LYS A 221 10.63 1.04 14.69
C LYS A 221 11.29 -0.26 15.17
N VAL A 222 10.58 -1.37 15.06
CA VAL A 222 11.03 -2.70 15.55
C VAL A 222 11.52 -3.61 14.43
N SER A 223 11.40 -3.20 13.16
CA SER A 223 11.73 -4.06 12.04
C SER A 223 13.23 -4.30 11.88
N LEU A 224 13.57 -5.54 11.49
CA LEU A 224 14.94 -5.99 11.27
C LEU A 224 15.61 -5.21 10.12
N PHE A 225 14.91 -5.04 8.98
CA PHE A 225 15.42 -4.22 7.89
C PHE A 225 15.25 -2.74 8.23
N HIS A 226 16.33 -2.01 8.45
CA HIS A 226 16.30 -0.64 8.95
C HIS A 226 17.26 0.31 8.21
N MET A 227 17.23 1.58 8.59
CA MET A 227 18.09 2.63 8.05
C MET A 227 19.15 3.02 9.09
N ASP A 228 20.41 2.77 8.76
CA ASP A 228 21.56 3.20 9.56
C ASP A 228 22.07 4.56 9.12
N VAL A 229 22.39 5.41 10.09
CA VAL A 229 22.97 6.73 9.87
C VAL A 229 24.29 6.85 10.62
N ASN A 230 25.38 6.95 9.87
CA ASN A 230 26.69 7.23 10.45
C ASN A 230 26.87 8.75 10.59
N MET A 231 26.68 9.25 11.82
CA MET A 231 26.76 10.68 12.13
C MET A 231 28.18 11.26 11.91
N GLY A 232 29.23 10.47 12.10
CA GLY A 232 30.62 10.92 11.86
C GLY A 232 30.96 11.16 10.40
N LYS A 233 30.17 10.57 9.47
CA LYS A 233 30.31 10.82 8.02
C LYS A 233 29.31 11.84 7.47
N CYS A 234 28.33 12.23 8.28
CA CYS A 234 27.27 13.14 7.88
C CYS A 234 27.74 14.59 7.92
N ILE A 235 27.67 15.26 6.78
CA ILE A 235 28.00 16.69 6.64
C ILE A 235 26.76 17.59 6.68
N HIS A 236 25.63 17.08 7.11
CA HIS A 236 24.34 17.80 7.26
C HIS A 236 23.88 18.60 6.04
N CYS A 237 24.22 18.16 4.81
CA CYS A 237 23.93 18.89 3.57
C CYS A 237 22.45 18.85 3.10
N GLY A 238 21.56 18.13 3.80
CA GLY A 238 20.13 18.07 3.53
C GLY A 238 19.68 17.35 2.24
N LYS A 239 20.60 16.87 1.37
CA LYS A 239 20.27 16.21 0.10
C LYS A 239 19.36 15.00 0.28
N CYS A 240 19.56 14.23 1.35
CA CYS A 240 18.74 13.05 1.67
C CYS A 240 17.27 13.38 1.95
N THR A 241 17.02 14.48 2.65
CA THR A 241 15.67 14.98 2.93
C THR A 241 15.00 15.52 1.66
N HIS A 242 15.76 16.23 0.81
CA HIS A 242 15.24 16.81 -0.43
C HIS A 242 14.79 15.75 -1.45
N VAL A 243 15.53 14.63 -1.57
CA VAL A 243 15.16 13.54 -2.50
C VAL A 243 14.14 12.55 -1.95
N CYS A 244 13.72 12.72 -0.71
CA CYS A 244 12.83 11.78 -0.05
C CYS A 244 11.39 11.89 -0.61
N PRO A 245 10.85 10.83 -1.24
CA PRO A 245 9.49 10.86 -1.79
C PRO A 245 8.40 10.87 -0.71
N MET A 246 8.79 10.54 0.53
CA MET A 246 7.87 10.47 1.68
C MET A 246 7.97 11.70 2.60
N ASP A 247 8.76 12.71 2.22
CA ASP A 247 8.98 13.94 2.99
C ASP A 247 9.54 13.70 4.42
N VAL A 248 10.35 12.64 4.57
CA VAL A 248 11.01 12.26 5.83
C VAL A 248 12.43 12.80 5.84
N ASP A 249 12.89 13.26 7.01
CA ASP A 249 14.30 13.50 7.27
C ASP A 249 14.95 12.23 7.82
N PRO A 250 15.73 11.48 7.01
CA PRO A 250 16.31 10.22 7.45
C PRO A 250 17.44 10.38 8.47
N VAL A 251 18.00 11.58 8.62
CA VAL A 251 19.06 11.86 9.62
C VAL A 251 18.45 12.06 10.99
N LYS A 252 17.36 12.83 11.07
CA LYS A 252 16.67 13.08 12.34
C LYS A 252 15.81 11.92 12.81
N THR A 253 15.14 11.24 11.85
CA THR A 253 14.18 10.17 12.15
C THR A 253 14.39 8.97 11.20
N PRO A 254 15.47 8.18 11.38
CA PRO A 254 15.79 7.05 10.49
C PRO A 254 14.71 5.96 10.48
N ASP A 255 14.09 5.70 11.64
CA ASP A 255 13.01 4.70 11.80
C ASP A 255 11.60 5.33 11.73
N SER A 256 11.45 6.47 11.02
CA SER A 256 10.16 7.13 10.85
C SER A 256 9.10 6.17 10.33
N ALA A 257 7.88 6.24 10.91
CA ALA A 257 6.73 5.49 10.45
C ALA A 257 6.36 5.77 8.97
N GLU A 258 6.80 6.90 8.42
CA GLU A 258 6.56 7.25 7.00
C GLU A 258 7.65 6.74 6.06
N CYS A 259 8.79 6.28 6.56
CA CYS A 259 9.91 5.82 5.72
C CYS A 259 9.62 4.46 5.07
N ILE A 260 9.51 4.42 3.74
CA ILE A 260 9.31 3.19 2.95
C ILE A 260 10.63 2.48 2.58
N ARG A 261 11.74 2.94 3.13
CA ARG A 261 13.09 2.37 2.92
C ARG A 261 13.47 2.15 1.46
N CYS A 262 13.03 3.05 0.60
CA CYS A 262 13.25 2.97 -0.86
C CYS A 262 14.69 3.21 -1.31
N GLY A 263 15.60 3.62 -0.42
CA GLY A 263 17.02 3.81 -0.68
C GLY A 263 17.40 5.04 -1.50
N LYS A 264 16.47 5.93 -1.88
CA LYS A 264 16.80 7.15 -2.64
C LYS A 264 17.75 8.07 -1.89
N CYS A 265 17.56 8.24 -0.58
CA CYS A 265 18.44 9.01 0.29
C CYS A 265 19.86 8.40 0.38
N VAL A 266 19.95 7.07 0.44
CA VAL A 266 21.23 6.34 0.43
C VAL A 266 22.00 6.62 -0.87
N SER A 267 21.31 6.53 -2.01
CA SER A 267 21.89 6.80 -3.33
C SER A 267 22.27 8.26 -3.54
N ALA A 268 21.58 9.20 -2.88
CA ALA A 268 21.84 10.64 -2.98
C ALA A 268 22.96 11.13 -2.07
N CYS A 269 23.34 10.36 -1.04
CA CYS A 269 24.31 10.77 -0.05
C CYS A 269 25.75 10.79 -0.62
N PRO A 270 26.42 11.96 -0.71
CA PRO A 270 27.77 12.05 -1.27
C PRO A 270 28.83 11.37 -0.39
N LYS A 271 28.65 11.41 0.93
CA LYS A 271 29.57 10.84 1.91
C LYS A 271 29.23 9.42 2.34
N LYS A 272 28.19 8.79 1.71
CA LYS A 272 27.74 7.42 2.06
C LYS A 272 27.45 7.23 3.56
N ALA A 273 26.94 8.28 4.20
CA ALA A 273 26.60 8.27 5.63
C ALA A 273 25.36 7.44 5.94
N LEU A 274 24.53 7.14 4.92
CA LEU A 274 23.28 6.37 5.05
C LEU A 274 23.45 4.98 4.46
N LYS A 275 22.97 3.96 5.16
CA LYS A 275 22.92 2.57 4.70
C LYS A 275 21.55 1.96 5.01
N LEU A 276 21.11 1.02 4.18
CA LEU A 276 20.02 0.09 4.49
C LEU A 276 20.66 -1.24 4.88
N GLY A 277 20.25 -1.80 5.99
CA GLY A 277 20.81 -3.03 6.54
C GLY A 277 19.80 -3.82 7.36
N ILE A 278 20.25 -4.98 7.85
CA ILE A 278 19.52 -5.82 8.80
C ILE A 278 20.19 -5.60 10.16
N ARG A 279 19.37 -5.42 11.20
CA ARG A 279 19.85 -5.37 12.60
C ARG A 279 20.47 -6.66 13.01
#